data_67aa181397284add1a217201f756af31
#
_entry.id   67aa181397284add1a217201f756af31
#
_cell.length_a   1.000
_cell.length_b   1.000
_cell.length_c   1.000
_cell.angle_alpha   90.00
_cell.angle_beta   90.00
_cell.angle_gamma   90.00
#
_symmetry.space_group_name_H-M   'P 1'
#
loop_
_entity.id
_entity.type
_entity.pdbx_description
1 polymer ?
#
loop_
_entity_poly.entity_id
_entity_poly.type
_entity_poly.pdbx_seq_one_letter_code
_entity_poly.pdbx_strand_id
1 'polypeptide(L)'
;MRRQFGFIAAILAILLTAGCGSNGRSAEPPSVVNLVPGDGIITVTWPMASGVEYWLFYGNSNNITSSNWTSILGVRSVLGATSPFVATGLSNGSVYSFMIDGRTNGGPGGPDTPSISAIPRLAGTATASLPVPWTAGAALGAFDLRGVTYGTRFAAVGAGGVAYSSADGTAWTASNSGVATNLNAAVYRGVYLAVGDGGTMLTSTDATTWTPRTSGTANNLYAVATNSGVFVAVGANGTILGSQDGVTWAAAANSATTSDLYAVTSYGSGLWIAVGANGTVVTSTDGNTWTARTSNTAFDLKGVAFGSIVTTNALSFVAVGVNGTLITSPDGTVWTAQPAIGPGNLSAVNFGSQWVAAGAGGSIFTSRDGTTWVSQPSATISNLSAIAHAPYSYSVVGAVGTNLLAK
;
A
#
# COMPACT_ATOMS: atom_id res chain seq x y z
N MET A 1 -49.61 -1.94 6.30
CA MET A 1 -48.45 -2.68 5.82
C MET A 1 -47.48 -2.95 6.97
N ARG A 2 -47.83 -3.84 7.85
CA ARG A 2 -46.94 -4.36 8.90
C ARG A 2 -47.25 -5.83 9.02
N ARG A 3 -46.38 -6.70 8.43
CA ARG A 3 -46.27 -8.15 8.66
C ARG A 3 -45.42 -8.78 7.60
N GLN A 4 -44.08 -8.76 7.78
CA GLN A 4 -43.16 -9.69 7.10
C GLN A 4 -41.77 -9.77 7.72
N PHE A 5 -41.50 -9.12 8.89
CA PHE A 5 -40.16 -9.20 9.55
C PHE A 5 -40.07 -10.23 10.68
N GLY A 6 -41.10 -11.05 10.90
CA GLY A 6 -41.15 -11.99 12.04
C GLY A 6 -40.70 -13.44 11.74
N PHE A 7 -40.49 -13.81 10.49
CA PHE A 7 -40.30 -15.23 10.13
C PHE A 7 -38.80 -15.65 9.97
N ILE A 8 -37.90 -14.72 9.71
CA ILE A 8 -36.46 -15.05 9.49
C ILE A 8 -35.72 -15.24 10.82
N ALA A 9 -36.11 -14.53 11.88
CA ALA A 9 -35.47 -14.69 13.20
C ALA A 9 -35.84 -16.00 13.90
N ALA A 10 -37.01 -16.58 13.61
CA ALA A 10 -37.47 -17.83 14.25
C ALA A 10 -36.80 -19.08 13.66
N ILE A 11 -36.40 -19.06 12.38
CA ILE A 11 -35.72 -20.21 11.74
C ILE A 11 -34.25 -20.28 12.17
N LEU A 12 -33.61 -19.14 12.47
CA LEU A 12 -32.22 -19.11 12.96
C LEU A 12 -32.10 -19.58 14.41
N ALA A 13 -33.13 -19.36 15.24
CA ALA A 13 -33.16 -19.82 16.64
C ALA A 13 -33.39 -21.33 16.77
N ILE A 14 -34.07 -21.97 15.81
CA ILE A 14 -34.36 -23.42 15.83
C ILE A 14 -33.11 -24.25 15.41
N LEU A 15 -32.23 -23.68 14.59
CA LEU A 15 -30.96 -24.35 14.21
C LEU A 15 -29.91 -24.34 15.33
N LEU A 16 -30.01 -23.41 16.29
CA LEU A 16 -29.10 -23.34 17.45
C LEU A 16 -29.47 -24.29 18.59
N THR A 17 -30.68 -24.82 18.62
CA THR A 17 -31.15 -25.76 19.68
C THR A 17 -31.13 -27.25 19.26
N ALA A 18 -30.91 -27.58 18.00
CA ALA A 18 -30.81 -28.94 17.50
C ALA A 18 -29.40 -29.56 17.61
N GLY A 19 -28.43 -28.85 18.17
CA GLY A 19 -27.03 -29.26 18.23
C GLY A 19 -26.59 -30.10 19.46
N CYS A 20 -27.51 -30.53 20.32
CA CYS A 20 -27.16 -31.36 21.46
C CYS A 20 -27.54 -32.85 21.25
N GLY A 21 -26.89 -33.54 20.31
CA GLY A 21 -27.19 -34.95 20.10
C GLY A 21 -26.39 -35.68 19.02
N SER A 22 -25.47 -35.03 18.34
CA SER A 22 -24.59 -35.71 17.38
C SER A 22 -23.15 -35.76 17.90
N ASN A 23 -22.41 -36.82 17.58
CA ASN A 23 -20.97 -36.97 17.84
C ASN A 23 -20.09 -35.98 17.06
N GLY A 24 -20.59 -34.80 16.75
CA GLY A 24 -19.88 -33.77 16.00
C GLY A 24 -18.78 -33.13 16.83
N ARG A 25 -17.62 -32.88 16.21
CA ARG A 25 -16.43 -32.32 16.85
C ARG A 25 -15.90 -31.13 16.00
N SER A 26 -15.16 -30.28 16.67
CA SER A 26 -14.29 -29.29 15.98
C SER A 26 -13.23 -30.05 15.16
N ALA A 27 -12.87 -29.50 14.02
CA ALA A 27 -11.75 -29.94 13.18
C ALA A 27 -10.80 -28.79 12.91
N GLU A 28 -9.56 -29.12 12.57
CA GLU A 28 -8.58 -28.11 12.19
C GLU A 28 -9.02 -27.39 10.90
N PRO A 29 -8.82 -26.06 10.80
CA PRO A 29 -9.05 -25.32 9.58
C PRO A 29 -8.03 -25.73 8.52
N PRO A 30 -8.26 -25.39 7.24
CA PRO A 30 -7.28 -25.67 6.21
C PRO A 30 -5.97 -24.93 6.49
N SER A 31 -4.84 -25.62 6.29
CA SER A 31 -3.50 -25.08 6.56
C SER A 31 -3.11 -23.92 5.64
N VAL A 32 -3.71 -23.85 4.46
CA VAL A 32 -3.48 -22.81 3.45
C VAL A 32 -4.81 -22.44 2.79
N VAL A 33 -5.06 -21.16 2.65
CA VAL A 33 -6.18 -20.62 1.87
C VAL A 33 -5.64 -19.64 0.84
N ASN A 34 -5.95 -19.86 -0.44
CA ASN A 34 -5.56 -18.97 -1.52
C ASN A 34 -6.77 -18.21 -2.06
N LEU A 35 -6.59 -16.92 -2.34
CA LEU A 35 -7.59 -16.05 -2.95
C LEU A 35 -7.14 -15.62 -4.35
N VAL A 36 -7.98 -15.84 -5.34
CA VAL A 36 -7.74 -15.38 -6.72
C VAL A 36 -8.85 -14.40 -7.11
N PRO A 37 -8.57 -13.08 -7.15
CA PRO A 37 -9.55 -12.08 -7.55
C PRO A 37 -9.87 -12.16 -9.05
N GLY A 38 -11.16 -11.94 -9.39
CA GLY A 38 -11.67 -11.78 -10.75
C GLY A 38 -12.64 -10.60 -10.83
N ASP A 39 -13.31 -10.46 -11.97
CA ASP A 39 -14.29 -9.40 -12.19
C ASP A 39 -15.58 -9.65 -11.40
N GLY A 40 -15.79 -8.86 -10.34
CA GLY A 40 -16.91 -9.03 -9.42
C GLY A 40 -16.91 -10.37 -8.67
N ILE A 41 -15.78 -11.10 -8.67
CA ILE A 41 -15.64 -12.40 -8.04
C ILE A 41 -14.31 -12.55 -7.30
N ILE A 42 -14.26 -13.48 -6.34
CA ILE A 42 -13.02 -14.00 -5.74
C ILE A 42 -13.14 -15.52 -5.69
N THR A 43 -12.20 -16.24 -6.29
CA THR A 43 -12.09 -17.70 -6.16
C THR A 43 -11.25 -18.01 -4.92
N VAL A 44 -11.81 -18.84 -4.03
CA VAL A 44 -11.18 -19.27 -2.79
C VAL A 44 -10.82 -20.74 -2.93
N THR A 45 -9.57 -21.10 -2.70
CA THR A 45 -9.10 -22.48 -2.78
C THR A 45 -8.37 -22.89 -1.51
N TRP A 46 -8.63 -24.12 -1.06
CA TRP A 46 -7.96 -24.72 0.09
C TRP A 46 -7.90 -26.24 -0.04
N PRO A 47 -6.95 -26.92 0.64
CA PRO A 47 -6.92 -28.37 0.68
C PRO A 47 -8.11 -28.91 1.47
N MET A 48 -8.87 -29.84 0.89
CA MET A 48 -9.99 -30.52 1.54
C MET A 48 -9.49 -31.76 2.26
N ALA A 49 -9.79 -31.90 3.56
CA ALA A 49 -9.52 -33.11 4.32
C ALA A 49 -10.75 -34.04 4.31
N SER A 50 -10.52 -35.35 4.25
CA SER A 50 -11.60 -36.32 4.26
C SER A 50 -12.36 -36.31 5.60
N GLY A 51 -13.68 -36.24 5.54
CA GLY A 51 -14.55 -36.24 6.73
C GLY A 51 -14.60 -34.87 7.46
N VAL A 52 -13.99 -33.82 6.91
CA VAL A 52 -14.09 -32.48 7.44
C VAL A 52 -15.06 -31.66 6.59
N GLU A 53 -16.03 -31.05 7.25
CA GLU A 53 -16.93 -30.04 6.69
C GLU A 53 -16.33 -28.66 6.92
N TYR A 54 -16.25 -27.80 5.89
CA TYR A 54 -15.72 -26.46 5.98
C TYR A 54 -16.84 -25.42 5.90
N TRP A 55 -16.80 -24.45 6.80
CA TRP A 55 -17.67 -23.29 6.75
C TRP A 55 -16.85 -22.06 6.39
N LEU A 56 -17.26 -21.38 5.33
CA LEU A 56 -16.60 -20.20 4.81
C LEU A 56 -17.40 -18.95 5.19
N PHE A 57 -16.73 -17.96 5.73
CA PHE A 57 -17.30 -16.65 6.06
C PHE A 57 -16.58 -15.57 5.24
N TYR A 58 -17.34 -14.69 4.61
CA TYR A 58 -16.74 -13.60 3.83
C TYR A 58 -17.64 -12.37 3.76
N GLY A 59 -17.03 -11.19 3.59
CA GLY A 59 -17.74 -9.91 3.47
C GLY A 59 -16.82 -8.73 3.27
N ASN A 60 -17.42 -7.57 3.02
CA ASN A 60 -16.70 -6.30 2.90
C ASN A 60 -16.26 -5.83 4.31
N SER A 61 -15.13 -6.33 4.77
CA SER A 61 -14.54 -6.05 6.08
C SER A 61 -13.04 -6.36 6.02
N ASN A 62 -12.26 -5.74 6.88
CA ASN A 62 -10.82 -5.98 6.97
C ASN A 62 -10.45 -7.14 7.91
N ASN A 63 -11.41 -7.61 8.72
CA ASN A 63 -11.18 -8.72 9.65
C ASN A 63 -12.49 -9.41 10.01
N ILE A 64 -12.61 -10.69 9.66
CA ILE A 64 -13.75 -11.55 10.00
C ILE A 64 -13.23 -12.70 10.85
N THR A 65 -13.88 -12.96 11.99
CA THR A 65 -13.58 -14.06 12.91
C THR A 65 -14.85 -14.81 13.27
N SER A 66 -14.72 -16.02 13.82
CA SER A 66 -15.87 -16.79 14.34
C SER A 66 -16.66 -16.06 15.44
N SER A 67 -16.02 -15.12 16.14
CA SER A 67 -16.65 -14.35 17.20
C SER A 67 -17.33 -13.05 16.73
N ASN A 68 -16.98 -12.49 15.57
CA ASN A 68 -17.49 -11.19 15.12
C ASN A 68 -18.36 -11.23 13.86
N TRP A 69 -18.38 -12.31 13.10
CA TRP A 69 -19.04 -12.36 11.78
C TRP A 69 -20.54 -12.02 11.82
N THR A 70 -21.23 -12.31 12.91
CA THR A 70 -22.65 -12.01 13.08
C THR A 70 -22.94 -10.52 13.35
N SER A 71 -21.95 -9.79 13.84
CA SER A 71 -22.05 -8.36 14.15
C SER A 71 -21.63 -7.45 12.99
N ILE A 72 -20.98 -8.00 11.95
CA ILE A 72 -20.51 -7.26 10.79
C ILE A 72 -21.59 -7.28 9.70
N LEU A 73 -22.10 -6.11 9.34
CA LEU A 73 -23.12 -5.98 8.30
C LEU A 73 -22.60 -6.47 6.94
N GLY A 74 -23.36 -7.35 6.29
CA GLY A 74 -23.04 -7.83 4.93
C GLY A 74 -22.07 -9.02 4.87
N VAL A 75 -21.66 -9.59 6.00
CA VAL A 75 -20.93 -10.86 6.02
C VAL A 75 -21.87 -12.00 5.64
N ARG A 76 -21.38 -12.88 4.77
CA ARG A 76 -22.06 -14.08 4.30
C ARG A 76 -21.38 -15.33 4.89
N SER A 77 -22.16 -16.34 5.21
CA SER A 77 -21.69 -17.65 5.62
C SER A 77 -22.10 -18.71 4.60
N VAL A 78 -21.19 -19.61 4.27
CA VAL A 78 -21.41 -20.75 3.37
C VAL A 78 -21.11 -22.00 4.16
N LEU A 79 -22.17 -22.76 4.46
CA LEU A 79 -22.09 -23.99 5.23
C LEU A 79 -21.76 -25.15 4.30
N GLY A 80 -20.85 -26.03 4.69
CA GLY A 80 -20.41 -27.14 3.84
C GLY A 80 -19.71 -26.67 2.55
N ALA A 81 -18.94 -25.60 2.64
CA ALA A 81 -18.25 -25.04 1.49
C ALA A 81 -17.24 -26.04 0.90
N THR A 82 -17.18 -26.12 -0.43
CA THR A 82 -16.22 -26.94 -1.17
C THR A 82 -15.17 -26.10 -1.86
N SER A 83 -13.95 -26.59 -1.95
CA SER A 83 -12.86 -25.96 -2.69
C SER A 83 -12.78 -26.52 -4.12
N PRO A 84 -12.70 -25.70 -5.18
CA PRO A 84 -12.73 -24.23 -5.15
C PRO A 84 -14.16 -23.67 -4.87
N PHE A 85 -14.23 -22.56 -4.13
CA PHE A 85 -15.45 -21.77 -3.95
C PHE A 85 -15.33 -20.44 -4.70
N VAL A 86 -16.39 -20.01 -5.39
CA VAL A 86 -16.40 -18.71 -6.11
C VAL A 86 -17.39 -17.77 -5.44
N ALA A 87 -16.89 -16.77 -4.70
CA ALA A 87 -17.68 -15.66 -4.20
C ALA A 87 -18.02 -14.71 -5.36
N THR A 88 -19.31 -14.49 -5.62
CA THR A 88 -19.80 -13.69 -6.76
C THR A 88 -20.60 -12.46 -6.29
N GLY A 89 -20.84 -11.52 -7.21
CA GLY A 89 -21.60 -10.30 -6.94
C GLY A 89 -20.84 -9.36 -5.99
N LEU A 90 -19.53 -9.37 -6.07
CA LEU A 90 -18.65 -8.51 -5.30
C LEU A 90 -18.40 -7.20 -6.05
N SER A 91 -18.22 -6.11 -5.31
CA SER A 91 -17.88 -4.79 -5.89
C SER A 91 -16.38 -4.74 -6.18
N ASN A 92 -15.99 -4.53 -7.44
CA ASN A 92 -14.60 -4.30 -7.82
C ASN A 92 -14.01 -3.11 -7.04
N GLY A 93 -12.76 -3.23 -6.59
CA GLY A 93 -12.08 -2.21 -5.81
C GLY A 93 -12.39 -2.21 -4.31
N SER A 94 -13.36 -3.01 -3.84
CA SER A 94 -13.67 -3.15 -2.42
C SER A 94 -12.92 -4.33 -1.79
N VAL A 95 -12.44 -4.15 -0.55
CA VAL A 95 -11.76 -5.22 0.19
C VAL A 95 -12.79 -6.22 0.70
N TYR A 96 -12.57 -7.50 0.43
CA TYR A 96 -13.33 -8.60 1.01
C TYR A 96 -12.41 -9.51 1.79
N SER A 97 -12.76 -9.80 3.04
CA SER A 97 -12.06 -10.74 3.90
C SER A 97 -12.76 -12.09 3.92
N PHE A 98 -11.98 -13.13 4.08
CA PHE A 98 -12.39 -14.52 4.10
C PHE A 98 -11.80 -15.23 5.32
N MET A 99 -12.58 -16.11 5.94
CA MET A 99 -12.21 -16.96 7.05
C MET A 99 -12.88 -18.32 6.86
N ILE A 100 -12.19 -19.39 7.22
CA ILE A 100 -12.72 -20.77 7.14
C ILE A 100 -12.53 -21.46 8.49
N ASP A 101 -13.57 -22.13 8.98
CA ASP A 101 -13.46 -23.09 10.09
C ASP A 101 -13.69 -24.53 9.60
N GLY A 102 -13.21 -25.50 10.38
CA GLY A 102 -13.38 -26.92 10.12
C GLY A 102 -14.27 -27.57 11.17
N ARG A 103 -15.12 -28.54 10.72
CA ARG A 103 -16.07 -29.30 11.57
C ARG A 103 -16.17 -30.75 11.16
N THR A 104 -16.60 -31.63 12.09
CA THR A 104 -16.95 -33.01 11.77
C THR A 104 -18.35 -33.31 12.27
N ASN A 105 -19.15 -33.98 11.44
CA ASN A 105 -20.53 -34.43 11.76
C ASN A 105 -21.42 -33.31 12.33
N GLY A 106 -21.36 -32.11 11.75
CA GLY A 106 -22.15 -30.94 12.18
C GLY A 106 -21.78 -30.39 13.57
N GLY A 107 -20.59 -30.70 14.06
CA GLY A 107 -20.08 -30.24 15.35
C GLY A 107 -19.82 -28.74 15.40
N PRO A 108 -19.40 -28.22 16.56
CA PRO A 108 -19.02 -26.81 16.69
C PRO A 108 -17.81 -26.49 15.81
N GLY A 109 -17.68 -25.22 15.40
CA GLY A 109 -16.49 -24.74 14.67
C GLY A 109 -15.22 -24.96 15.46
N GLY A 110 -14.16 -25.31 14.77
CA GLY A 110 -12.81 -25.39 15.31
C GLY A 110 -12.13 -24.02 15.37
N PRO A 111 -10.82 -24.00 15.54
CA PRO A 111 -10.02 -22.80 15.32
C PRO A 111 -10.27 -22.24 13.91
N ASP A 112 -10.25 -20.93 13.79
CA ASP A 112 -10.40 -20.26 12.49
C ASP A 112 -9.06 -20.21 11.75
N THR A 113 -9.10 -20.17 10.42
CA THR A 113 -7.96 -19.61 9.68
C THR A 113 -7.79 -18.14 10.05
N PRO A 114 -6.57 -17.60 9.99
CA PRO A 114 -6.40 -16.14 9.96
C PRO A 114 -7.29 -15.52 8.87
N SER A 115 -7.88 -14.35 9.15
CA SER A 115 -8.65 -13.62 8.15
C SER A 115 -7.70 -13.17 7.02
N ILE A 116 -7.99 -13.58 5.80
CA ILE A 116 -7.24 -13.18 4.60
C ILE A 116 -8.13 -12.35 3.69
N SER A 117 -7.55 -11.41 2.95
CA SER A 117 -8.32 -10.44 2.18
C SER A 117 -7.88 -10.39 0.73
N ALA A 118 -8.84 -10.09 -0.17
CA ALA A 118 -8.59 -9.80 -1.57
C ALA A 118 -9.57 -8.73 -2.08
N ILE A 119 -9.23 -8.13 -3.22
CA ILE A 119 -10.03 -7.09 -3.88
C ILE A 119 -10.46 -7.62 -5.23
N PRO A 120 -11.77 -7.80 -5.51
CA PRO A 120 -12.27 -8.15 -6.84
C PRO A 120 -11.87 -7.08 -7.85
N ARG A 121 -11.60 -7.49 -9.08
CA ARG A 121 -11.12 -6.60 -10.16
C ARG A 121 -11.73 -7.03 -11.48
N LEU A 122 -11.92 -6.06 -12.39
CA LEU A 122 -12.28 -6.36 -13.78
C LEU A 122 -11.30 -7.39 -14.36
N ALA A 123 -11.82 -8.44 -14.97
CA ALA A 123 -11.05 -9.43 -15.68
C ALA A 123 -10.33 -8.76 -16.86
N GLY A 124 -9.12 -8.29 -16.61
CA GLY A 124 -8.22 -7.85 -17.67
C GLY A 124 -7.43 -9.05 -18.18
N THR A 125 -7.33 -9.20 -19.47
CA THR A 125 -6.45 -10.17 -20.12
C THR A 125 -5.04 -10.08 -19.50
N ALA A 126 -4.50 -11.21 -19.08
CA ALA A 126 -3.33 -11.36 -18.19
C ALA A 126 -1.97 -10.88 -18.76
N THR A 127 -1.93 -10.06 -19.83
CA THR A 127 -0.70 -9.81 -20.58
C THR A 127 -0.34 -8.35 -20.88
N ALA A 128 -1.19 -7.37 -20.53
CA ALA A 128 -0.78 -5.97 -20.67
C ALA A 128 -1.27 -5.14 -19.48
N SER A 129 -0.40 -4.30 -18.91
CA SER A 129 -0.88 -3.21 -18.08
C SER A 129 -1.81 -2.37 -18.94
N LEU A 130 -3.04 -2.10 -18.46
CA LEU A 130 -3.94 -1.22 -19.19
C LEU A 130 -3.25 0.14 -19.33
N PRO A 131 -3.26 0.75 -20.52
CA PRO A 131 -2.80 2.12 -20.66
C PRO A 131 -3.66 2.98 -19.73
N VAL A 132 -3.03 3.57 -18.75
CA VAL A 132 -3.67 4.57 -17.89
C VAL A 132 -3.50 5.90 -18.61
N PRO A 133 -4.58 6.54 -19.10
CA PRO A 133 -4.43 7.82 -19.79
C PRO A 133 -3.97 8.87 -18.77
N TRP A 134 -2.72 9.31 -18.92
CA TRP A 134 -2.16 10.38 -18.11
C TRP A 134 -2.58 11.72 -18.68
N THR A 135 -3.26 12.53 -17.88
CA THR A 135 -3.71 13.87 -18.25
C THR A 135 -2.87 14.90 -17.50
N ALA A 136 -2.26 15.82 -18.22
CA ALA A 136 -1.55 16.94 -17.60
C ALA A 136 -2.55 17.96 -17.06
N GLY A 137 -2.36 18.35 -15.80
CA GLY A 137 -3.00 19.52 -15.22
C GLY A 137 -2.28 20.82 -15.61
N ALA A 138 -2.86 21.96 -15.26
CA ALA A 138 -2.15 23.24 -15.34
C ALA A 138 -0.92 23.21 -14.42
N ALA A 139 0.21 23.76 -14.86
CA ALA A 139 1.42 23.82 -14.04
C ALA A 139 1.17 24.58 -12.73
N LEU A 140 1.65 24.01 -11.63
CA LEU A 140 1.49 24.55 -10.27
C LEU A 140 2.64 25.53 -9.91
N GLY A 141 2.84 26.55 -10.76
CA GLY A 141 3.93 27.51 -10.59
C GLY A 141 5.24 27.05 -11.24
N ALA A 142 6.33 27.77 -10.94
CA ALA A 142 7.66 27.55 -11.54
C ALA A 142 8.60 26.69 -10.67
N PHE A 143 8.12 26.17 -9.54
CA PHE A 143 8.93 25.40 -8.61
C PHE A 143 8.79 23.89 -8.86
N ASP A 144 9.84 23.15 -8.56
CA ASP A 144 9.82 21.70 -8.62
C ASP A 144 9.00 21.13 -7.48
N LEU A 145 8.00 20.31 -7.79
CA LEU A 145 7.29 19.49 -6.83
C LEU A 145 8.07 18.20 -6.60
N ARG A 146 8.30 17.85 -5.34
CA ARG A 146 9.17 16.75 -4.94
C ARG A 146 8.44 15.62 -4.22
N GLY A 147 7.33 15.94 -3.53
CA GLY A 147 6.51 14.99 -2.80
C GLY A 147 5.03 15.18 -3.08
N VAL A 148 4.28 14.10 -3.11
CA VAL A 148 2.82 14.11 -3.17
C VAL A 148 2.27 12.96 -2.34
N THR A 149 1.18 13.20 -1.64
CA THR A 149 0.47 12.18 -0.85
C THR A 149 -1.05 12.37 -0.98
N TYR A 150 -1.78 11.32 -0.67
CA TYR A 150 -3.24 11.34 -0.56
C TYR A 150 -3.68 10.96 0.86
N GLY A 151 -4.60 11.73 1.40
CA GLY A 151 -5.25 11.48 2.68
C GLY A 151 -6.75 11.72 2.54
N THR A 152 -7.28 12.76 3.18
CA THR A 152 -8.64 13.27 2.91
C THR A 152 -8.68 14.08 1.60
N ARG A 153 -7.52 14.52 1.13
CA ARG A 153 -7.25 15.19 -0.15
C ARG A 153 -5.80 14.96 -0.55
N PHE A 154 -5.43 15.35 -1.76
CA PHE A 154 -4.03 15.38 -2.17
C PHE A 154 -3.30 16.55 -1.51
N ALA A 155 -2.05 16.33 -1.13
CA ALA A 155 -1.09 17.36 -0.73
C ALA A 155 0.19 17.17 -1.55
N ALA A 156 0.66 18.23 -2.23
CA ALA A 156 1.93 18.25 -2.95
C ALA A 156 2.85 19.29 -2.32
N VAL A 157 4.14 18.97 -2.23
CA VAL A 157 5.17 19.82 -1.61
C VAL A 157 6.40 19.89 -2.49
N GLY A 158 7.22 20.94 -2.34
CA GLY A 158 8.37 21.07 -3.22
C GLY A 158 9.42 22.11 -2.83
N ALA A 159 10.18 22.53 -3.85
CA ALA A 159 11.28 23.48 -3.71
C ALA A 159 10.81 24.83 -3.16
N GLY A 160 11.66 25.46 -2.33
CA GLY A 160 11.33 26.75 -1.73
C GLY A 160 10.16 26.73 -0.76
N GLY A 161 9.81 25.55 -0.23
CA GLY A 161 8.72 25.38 0.73
C GLY A 161 7.33 25.45 0.10
N VAL A 162 7.18 25.36 -1.23
CA VAL A 162 5.85 25.39 -1.85
C VAL A 162 5.02 24.20 -1.37
N ALA A 163 3.73 24.46 -1.17
CA ALA A 163 2.74 23.45 -0.85
C ALA A 163 1.45 23.74 -1.62
N TYR A 164 0.77 22.67 -2.03
CA TYR A 164 -0.51 22.74 -2.72
C TYR A 164 -1.43 21.65 -2.17
N SER A 165 -2.73 21.90 -2.22
CA SER A 165 -3.75 20.90 -1.89
C SER A 165 -4.80 20.78 -2.99
N SER A 166 -5.36 19.57 -3.18
CA SER A 166 -6.42 19.32 -4.15
C SER A 166 -7.39 18.26 -3.60
N ALA A 167 -8.67 18.45 -3.85
CA ALA A 167 -9.68 17.46 -3.46
C ALA A 167 -9.68 16.24 -4.40
N ASP A 168 -9.33 16.42 -5.67
CA ASP A 168 -9.55 15.44 -6.75
C ASP A 168 -8.31 15.22 -7.65
N GLY A 169 -7.21 15.93 -7.37
CA GLY A 169 -5.99 15.90 -8.17
C GLY A 169 -6.05 16.75 -9.46
N THR A 170 -7.16 17.40 -9.76
CA THR A 170 -7.32 18.25 -10.97
C THR A 170 -7.18 19.73 -10.66
N ALA A 171 -7.92 20.23 -9.69
CA ALA A 171 -7.87 21.61 -9.23
C ALA A 171 -7.00 21.72 -7.97
N TRP A 172 -5.91 22.45 -8.06
CA TRP A 172 -4.95 22.64 -6.97
C TRP A 172 -4.97 24.06 -6.44
N THR A 173 -4.92 24.18 -5.12
CA THR A 173 -4.86 25.47 -4.42
C THR A 173 -3.53 25.56 -3.68
N ALA A 174 -2.83 26.68 -3.82
CA ALA A 174 -1.61 26.96 -3.08
C ALA A 174 -1.90 27.02 -1.57
N SER A 175 -1.02 26.43 -0.78
CA SER A 175 -1.06 26.40 0.68
C SER A 175 0.18 27.11 1.22
N ASN A 176 0.07 27.69 2.41
CA ASN A 176 1.21 28.32 3.07
C ASN A 176 1.90 27.31 4.00
N SER A 177 3.09 26.86 3.63
CA SER A 177 3.91 25.99 4.47
C SER A 177 4.59 26.71 5.64
N GLY A 178 4.74 28.01 5.56
CA GLY A 178 5.46 28.83 6.56
C GLY A 178 6.98 28.70 6.52
N VAL A 179 7.55 28.00 5.54
CA VAL A 179 9.01 27.80 5.39
C VAL A 179 9.47 28.13 3.97
N ALA A 180 10.75 28.49 3.82
CA ALA A 180 11.39 28.70 2.52
C ALA A 180 12.39 27.57 2.15
N THR A 181 12.56 26.59 3.04
CA THR A 181 13.40 25.41 2.79
C THR A 181 12.67 24.42 1.88
N ASN A 182 13.42 23.64 1.10
CA ASN A 182 12.82 22.62 0.26
C ASN A 182 12.09 21.56 1.11
N LEU A 183 10.89 21.18 0.68
CA LEU A 183 10.14 20.06 1.18
C LEU A 183 10.29 18.91 0.18
N ASN A 184 10.81 17.75 0.63
CA ASN A 184 11.23 16.66 -0.24
C ASN A 184 10.21 15.52 -0.34
N ALA A 185 9.42 15.29 0.72
CA ALA A 185 8.40 14.25 0.73
C ALA A 185 7.23 14.61 1.65
N ALA A 186 6.09 13.98 1.41
CA ALA A 186 4.93 14.06 2.28
C ALA A 186 4.23 12.70 2.42
N VAL A 187 3.60 12.47 3.59
CA VAL A 187 2.81 11.27 3.88
C VAL A 187 1.57 11.65 4.69
N TYR A 188 0.55 10.78 4.69
CA TYR A 188 -0.66 10.97 5.48
C TYR A 188 -0.98 9.73 6.33
N ARG A 189 -1.29 9.99 7.62
CA ARG A 189 -1.88 9.03 8.57
C ARG A 189 -2.69 9.78 9.62
N GLY A 190 -3.90 10.17 9.26
CA GLY A 190 -4.74 11.03 10.12
C GLY A 190 -4.23 12.48 10.24
N VAL A 191 -2.95 12.70 9.97
CA VAL A 191 -2.27 13.99 9.86
C VAL A 191 -1.36 13.95 8.64
N TYR A 192 -1.27 15.03 7.90
CA TYR A 192 -0.24 15.21 6.86
C TYR A 192 1.08 15.57 7.53
N LEU A 193 2.13 14.95 7.08
CA LEU A 193 3.50 15.21 7.50
C LEU A 193 4.35 15.46 6.26
N ALA A 194 5.08 16.58 6.24
CA ALA A 194 6.07 16.88 5.22
C ALA A 194 7.45 16.97 5.85
N VAL A 195 8.48 16.50 5.12
CA VAL A 195 9.88 16.53 5.52
C VAL A 195 10.73 17.19 4.45
N GLY A 196 11.88 17.78 4.84
CA GLY A 196 12.70 18.52 3.91
C GLY A 196 14.14 18.78 4.36
N ASP A 197 14.76 19.75 3.67
CA ASP A 197 16.16 20.11 3.87
C ASP A 197 16.39 20.69 5.29
N GLY A 198 17.60 20.50 5.82
CA GLY A 198 18.00 20.99 7.12
C GLY A 198 17.17 20.41 8.27
N GLY A 199 16.63 19.21 8.13
CA GLY A 199 15.78 18.57 9.12
C GLY A 199 14.39 19.19 9.25
N THR A 200 13.95 19.96 8.25
CA THR A 200 12.60 20.57 8.24
C THR A 200 11.53 19.50 8.34
N MET A 201 10.57 19.72 9.26
CA MET A 201 9.36 18.90 9.41
C MET A 201 8.16 19.79 9.65
N LEU A 202 7.05 19.47 8.98
CA LEU A 202 5.78 20.19 9.10
C LEU A 202 4.63 19.19 9.25
N THR A 203 3.63 19.51 10.05
CA THR A 203 2.39 18.76 10.12
C THR A 203 1.19 19.61 9.75
N SER A 204 0.14 19.01 9.20
CA SER A 204 -1.12 19.66 8.86
C SER A 204 -2.29 18.69 9.03
N THR A 205 -3.42 19.17 9.52
CA THR A 205 -4.66 18.39 9.61
C THR A 205 -5.51 18.47 8.35
N ASP A 206 -5.26 19.48 7.50
CA ASP A 206 -6.11 19.86 6.36
C ASP A 206 -5.33 20.01 5.03
N ALA A 207 -4.00 19.81 5.03
CA ALA A 207 -3.09 20.06 3.93
C ALA A 207 -3.04 21.52 3.44
N THR A 208 -3.60 22.46 4.19
CA THR A 208 -3.63 23.89 3.84
C THR A 208 -2.85 24.75 4.83
N THR A 209 -2.93 24.43 6.11
CA THR A 209 -2.22 25.13 7.19
C THR A 209 -1.19 24.17 7.79
N TRP A 210 0.07 24.58 7.77
CA TRP A 210 1.18 23.74 8.20
C TRP A 210 1.82 24.28 9.48
N THR A 211 2.18 23.39 10.39
CA THR A 211 2.80 23.69 11.68
C THR A 211 4.20 23.07 11.73
N PRO A 212 5.26 23.85 11.98
CA PRO A 212 6.61 23.34 12.13
C PRO A 212 6.75 22.38 13.31
N ARG A 213 7.61 21.37 13.14
CA ARG A 213 7.98 20.38 14.16
C ARG A 213 9.49 20.26 14.28
N THR A 214 9.97 19.91 15.46
CA THR A 214 11.39 19.70 15.71
C THR A 214 11.77 18.27 15.37
N SER A 215 12.65 18.08 14.39
CA SER A 215 13.15 16.76 13.99
C SER A 215 14.29 16.22 14.87
N GLY A 216 15.02 17.10 15.53
CA GLY A 216 16.23 16.75 16.28
C GLY A 216 17.49 16.57 15.42
N THR A 217 17.44 16.87 14.10
CA THR A 217 18.60 16.79 13.20
C THR A 217 18.69 18.03 12.30
N ALA A 218 19.91 18.32 11.84
CA ALA A 218 20.15 19.29 10.76
C ALA A 218 20.39 18.63 9.40
N ASN A 219 20.36 17.30 9.31
CA ASN A 219 20.51 16.57 8.08
C ASN A 219 19.26 16.71 7.21
N ASN A 220 19.46 16.73 5.87
CA ASN A 220 18.36 16.73 4.94
C ASN A 220 17.55 15.42 5.09
N LEU A 221 16.24 15.55 5.16
CA LEU A 221 15.30 14.44 5.14
C LEU A 221 14.73 14.31 3.74
N TYR A 222 14.89 13.13 3.12
CA TYR A 222 14.54 12.90 1.72
C TYR A 222 13.21 12.18 1.56
N ALA A 223 12.85 11.31 2.52
CA ALA A 223 11.61 10.57 2.45
C ALA A 223 11.00 10.35 3.84
N VAL A 224 9.69 10.10 3.83
CA VAL A 224 8.93 9.71 5.01
C VAL A 224 7.86 8.70 4.63
N ALA A 225 7.69 7.68 5.45
CA ALA A 225 6.62 6.70 5.31
C ALA A 225 5.95 6.43 6.65
N THR A 226 4.83 5.75 6.62
CA THR A 226 4.08 5.39 7.82
C THR A 226 3.45 4.00 7.67
N ASN A 227 3.27 3.35 8.80
CA ASN A 227 2.39 2.19 8.94
C ASN A 227 1.26 2.49 9.94
N SER A 228 0.57 1.46 10.44
CA SER A 228 -0.54 1.63 11.40
C SER A 228 -0.12 2.27 12.74
N GLY A 229 1.17 2.26 13.11
CA GLY A 229 1.66 2.67 14.42
C GLY A 229 2.74 3.77 14.43
N VAL A 230 3.57 3.84 13.40
CA VAL A 230 4.81 4.61 13.43
C VAL A 230 4.99 5.41 12.14
N PHE A 231 5.60 6.60 12.24
CA PHE A 231 6.20 7.33 11.12
C PHE A 231 7.71 7.08 11.15
N VAL A 232 8.30 6.89 9.98
CA VAL A 232 9.76 6.81 9.80
C VAL A 232 10.17 7.80 8.73
N ALA A 233 11.10 8.70 9.05
CA ALA A 233 11.74 9.61 8.11
C ALA A 233 13.20 9.21 7.90
N VAL A 234 13.67 9.29 6.65
CA VAL A 234 15.04 8.93 6.26
C VAL A 234 15.71 10.05 5.47
N GLY A 235 17.04 10.11 5.49
CA GLY A 235 17.75 11.21 4.85
C GLY A 235 19.25 11.03 4.72
N ALA A 236 19.94 12.17 4.66
CA ALA A 236 21.37 12.27 4.47
C ALA A 236 22.17 11.55 5.58
N ASN A 237 23.35 11.04 5.20
CA ASN A 237 24.29 10.40 6.13
C ASN A 237 23.68 9.24 6.94
N GLY A 238 22.78 8.45 6.33
CA GLY A 238 22.10 7.35 7.00
C GLY A 238 21.13 7.78 8.09
N THR A 239 20.67 9.03 8.10
CA THR A 239 19.70 9.53 9.09
C THR A 239 18.41 8.74 9.01
N ILE A 240 17.97 8.20 10.16
CA ILE A 240 16.66 7.58 10.34
C ILE A 240 16.04 8.10 11.62
N LEU A 241 14.83 8.62 11.54
CA LEU A 241 14.05 9.13 12.67
C LEU A 241 12.72 8.39 12.75
N GLY A 242 12.28 8.08 13.98
CA GLY A 242 10.99 7.46 14.26
C GLY A 242 10.07 8.35 15.09
N SER A 243 8.76 8.26 14.88
CA SER A 243 7.73 8.96 15.65
C SER A 243 6.43 8.15 15.69
N GLN A 244 5.74 8.13 16.82
CA GLN A 244 4.41 7.52 16.93
C GLN A 244 3.27 8.49 16.61
N ASP A 245 3.51 9.78 16.81
CA ASP A 245 2.49 10.83 16.73
C ASP A 245 2.72 11.87 15.61
N GLY A 246 3.90 11.81 14.93
CA GLY A 246 4.31 12.79 13.93
C GLY A 246 4.79 14.12 14.54
N VAL A 247 4.84 14.23 15.85
CA VAL A 247 5.22 15.45 16.60
C VAL A 247 6.52 15.27 17.34
N THR A 248 6.65 14.16 18.07
CA THR A 248 7.83 13.81 18.87
C THR A 248 8.68 12.82 18.08
N TRP A 249 9.92 13.21 17.79
CA TRP A 249 10.84 12.43 16.95
C TRP A 249 12.07 12.00 17.72
N ALA A 250 12.53 10.79 17.46
CA ALA A 250 13.77 10.26 18.01
C ALA A 250 14.62 9.61 16.91
N ALA A 251 15.94 9.73 17.02
CA ALA A 251 16.83 9.00 16.13
C ALA A 251 16.73 7.49 16.38
N ALA A 252 16.79 6.71 15.31
CA ALA A 252 16.88 5.25 15.40
C ALA A 252 18.11 4.82 16.20
N ALA A 253 18.02 3.69 16.89
CA ALA A 253 19.11 3.14 17.68
C ALA A 253 20.35 2.82 16.83
N ASN A 254 20.13 2.39 15.59
CA ASN A 254 21.14 2.33 14.54
C ASN A 254 20.46 2.49 13.15
N SER A 255 21.23 2.83 12.12
CA SER A 255 20.77 2.88 10.73
C SER A 255 21.39 1.81 9.84
N ALA A 256 22.38 1.08 10.33
CA ALA A 256 23.21 0.11 9.62
C ALA A 256 23.93 0.66 8.36
N THR A 257 23.95 1.98 8.16
CA THR A 257 24.59 2.65 7.03
C THR A 257 24.93 4.10 7.35
N THR A 258 25.91 4.64 6.64
CA THR A 258 26.20 6.08 6.58
C THR A 258 25.86 6.66 5.20
N SER A 259 25.35 5.85 4.28
CA SER A 259 24.92 6.31 2.96
C SER A 259 23.62 7.08 3.05
N ASP A 260 23.42 8.02 2.14
CA ASP A 260 22.15 8.72 2.00
C ASP A 260 21.02 7.73 1.71
N LEU A 261 19.90 7.87 2.41
CA LEU A 261 18.69 7.08 2.22
C LEU A 261 17.63 7.95 1.52
N TYR A 262 17.26 7.58 0.29
CA TYR A 262 16.40 8.39 -0.56
C TYR A 262 14.93 8.04 -0.51
N ALA A 263 14.60 6.80 -0.13
CA ALA A 263 13.21 6.36 -0.03
C ALA A 263 13.04 5.37 1.11
N VAL A 264 11.81 5.33 1.64
CA VAL A 264 11.40 4.39 2.69
C VAL A 264 9.98 3.94 2.45
N THR A 265 9.69 2.67 2.74
CA THR A 265 8.35 2.08 2.68
C THR A 265 8.15 1.12 3.85
N SER A 266 6.90 0.74 4.10
CA SER A 266 6.55 -0.24 5.13
C SER A 266 5.53 -1.25 4.63
N TYR A 267 5.54 -2.42 5.25
CA TYR A 267 4.52 -3.46 5.08
C TYR A 267 3.97 -3.92 6.42
N GLY A 268 2.64 -3.93 6.53
CA GLY A 268 1.97 -4.33 7.75
C GLY A 268 2.36 -3.47 8.95
N SER A 269 2.42 -4.08 10.12
CA SER A 269 2.78 -3.39 11.36
C SER A 269 4.27 -3.44 11.68
N GLY A 270 5.09 -4.17 10.91
CA GLY A 270 6.43 -4.48 11.36
C GLY A 270 7.58 -4.38 10.36
N LEU A 271 7.37 -4.56 9.05
CA LEU A 271 8.51 -4.55 8.12
C LEU A 271 8.70 -3.17 7.49
N TRP A 272 9.90 -2.63 7.64
CA TRP A 272 10.37 -1.37 7.04
C TRP A 272 11.52 -1.64 6.10
N ILE A 273 11.58 -0.92 4.99
CA ILE A 273 12.65 -0.97 4.02
C ILE A 273 13.01 0.47 3.66
N ALA A 274 14.29 0.81 3.76
CA ALA A 274 14.83 2.05 3.23
C ALA A 274 15.93 1.75 2.20
N VAL A 275 15.95 2.55 1.13
CA VAL A 275 16.89 2.41 0.03
C VAL A 275 17.59 3.73 -0.27
N GLY A 276 18.79 3.66 -0.86
CA GLY A 276 19.58 4.87 -1.03
C GLY A 276 20.78 4.77 -1.97
N ALA A 277 21.77 5.60 -1.69
CA ALA A 277 22.98 5.74 -2.47
C ALA A 277 23.74 4.42 -2.61
N ASN A 278 24.41 4.24 -3.75
CA ASN A 278 25.28 3.08 -4.04
C ASN A 278 24.57 1.73 -3.82
N GLY A 279 23.29 1.65 -4.15
CA GLY A 279 22.49 0.43 -3.98
C GLY A 279 22.21 0.06 -2.53
N THR A 280 22.34 0.99 -1.59
CA THR A 280 22.05 0.74 -0.17
C THR A 280 20.61 0.26 0.01
N VAL A 281 20.46 -0.84 0.76
CA VAL A 281 19.17 -1.35 1.26
C VAL A 281 19.33 -1.68 2.74
N VAL A 282 18.46 -1.15 3.59
CA VAL A 282 18.39 -1.49 5.01
C VAL A 282 16.94 -1.85 5.38
N THR A 283 16.77 -2.80 6.29
CA THR A 283 15.46 -3.26 6.76
C THR A 283 15.36 -3.23 8.26
N SER A 284 14.14 -3.05 8.77
CA SER A 284 13.83 -3.07 10.19
C SER A 284 12.48 -3.73 10.43
N THR A 285 12.29 -4.35 11.60
CA THR A 285 11.00 -4.89 12.05
C THR A 285 10.30 -3.98 13.06
N ASP A 286 10.98 -2.95 13.56
CA ASP A 286 10.49 -2.04 14.60
C ASP A 286 10.60 -0.55 14.22
N GLY A 287 11.25 -0.22 13.08
CA GLY A 287 11.56 1.13 12.64
C GLY A 287 12.70 1.80 13.41
N ASN A 288 13.31 1.10 14.37
CA ASN A 288 14.33 1.63 15.27
C ASN A 288 15.69 0.94 15.11
N THR A 289 15.69 -0.37 14.91
CA THR A 289 16.91 -1.18 14.71
C THR A 289 16.95 -1.68 13.27
N TRP A 290 17.98 -1.29 12.51
CA TRP A 290 18.09 -1.58 11.08
C TRP A 290 19.22 -2.54 10.77
N THR A 291 19.05 -3.32 9.72
CA THR A 291 20.00 -4.32 9.23
C THR A 291 20.24 -4.10 7.74
N ALA A 292 21.52 -4.04 7.34
CA ALA A 292 21.90 -3.91 5.93
C ALA A 292 21.55 -5.19 5.14
N ARG A 293 21.15 -5.01 3.88
CA ARG A 293 20.82 -6.08 2.93
C ARG A 293 21.60 -5.92 1.65
N THR A 294 21.89 -7.02 0.97
CA THR A 294 22.53 -7.00 -0.34
C THR A 294 21.52 -6.73 -1.43
N SER A 295 21.68 -5.64 -2.16
CA SER A 295 20.79 -5.22 -3.25
C SER A 295 21.14 -5.81 -4.60
N ASN A 296 22.38 -6.31 -4.76
CA ASN A 296 22.97 -6.76 -6.04
C ASN A 296 23.07 -5.66 -7.11
N THR A 297 23.10 -4.39 -6.72
CA THR A 297 23.36 -3.23 -7.59
C THR A 297 24.26 -2.22 -6.88
N ALA A 298 25.05 -1.48 -7.65
CA ALA A 298 25.83 -0.33 -7.17
C ALA A 298 25.19 1.02 -7.55
N PHE A 299 24.06 1.00 -8.26
CA PHE A 299 23.36 2.24 -8.64
C PHE A 299 22.48 2.73 -7.51
N ASP A 300 22.36 4.06 -7.42
CA ASP A 300 21.45 4.70 -6.47
C ASP A 300 20.01 4.21 -6.68
N LEU A 301 19.36 3.83 -5.59
CA LEU A 301 17.95 3.50 -5.52
C LEU A 301 17.19 4.73 -5.03
N LYS A 302 16.29 5.26 -5.85
CA LYS A 302 15.59 6.54 -5.58
C LYS A 302 14.17 6.34 -5.09
N GLY A 303 13.55 5.21 -5.35
CA GLY A 303 12.19 4.88 -4.92
C GLY A 303 12.09 3.44 -4.46
N VAL A 304 11.25 3.18 -3.47
CA VAL A 304 10.87 1.84 -3.03
C VAL A 304 9.40 1.83 -2.64
N ALA A 305 8.69 0.80 -3.05
CA ALA A 305 7.30 0.59 -2.67
C ALA A 305 7.02 -0.87 -2.36
N PHE A 306 6.02 -1.09 -1.53
CA PHE A 306 5.41 -2.36 -1.27
C PHE A 306 4.13 -2.51 -2.07
N GLY A 307 3.87 -3.70 -2.57
CA GLY A 307 2.65 -4.01 -3.29
C GLY A 307 2.45 -5.51 -3.47
N SER A 308 1.57 -5.88 -4.39
CA SER A 308 1.33 -7.28 -4.72
C SER A 308 1.44 -7.52 -6.22
N ILE A 309 1.77 -8.75 -6.58
CA ILE A 309 1.63 -9.23 -7.96
C ILE A 309 0.14 -9.36 -8.25
N VAL A 310 -0.37 -8.54 -9.17
CA VAL A 310 -1.81 -8.41 -9.45
C VAL A 310 -2.47 -9.75 -9.83
N THR A 311 -1.71 -10.66 -10.44
CA THR A 311 -2.22 -11.96 -10.92
C THR A 311 -2.23 -13.04 -9.85
N THR A 312 -1.35 -12.97 -8.85
CA THR A 312 -1.16 -14.02 -7.84
C THR A 312 -1.42 -13.56 -6.41
N ASN A 313 -1.57 -12.23 -6.18
CA ASN A 313 -1.56 -11.60 -4.86
C ASN A 313 -0.29 -11.87 -4.03
N ALA A 314 0.74 -12.45 -4.61
CA ALA A 314 2.02 -12.59 -3.93
C ALA A 314 2.57 -11.22 -3.60
N LEU A 315 3.10 -11.08 -2.40
CA LEU A 315 3.71 -9.84 -1.93
C LEU A 315 4.98 -9.55 -2.72
N SER A 316 5.26 -8.28 -2.97
CA SER A 316 6.48 -7.85 -3.64
C SER A 316 6.89 -6.47 -3.16
N PHE A 317 8.18 -6.30 -2.98
CA PHE A 317 8.82 -5.00 -2.88
C PHE A 317 9.51 -4.71 -4.20
N VAL A 318 9.37 -3.48 -4.66
CA VAL A 318 10.01 -2.99 -5.89
C VAL A 318 10.80 -1.76 -5.53
N ALA A 319 12.08 -1.73 -5.90
CA ALA A 319 12.90 -0.53 -5.82
C ALA A 319 13.44 -0.15 -7.19
N VAL A 320 13.45 1.15 -7.47
CA VAL A 320 13.85 1.73 -8.75
C VAL A 320 14.90 2.81 -8.54
N GLY A 321 15.69 3.11 -9.57
CA GLY A 321 16.75 4.08 -9.42
C GLY A 321 17.40 4.57 -10.72
N VAL A 322 18.67 4.95 -10.59
CA VAL A 322 19.49 5.51 -11.67
C VAL A 322 19.66 4.49 -12.81
N ASN A 323 19.68 4.98 -14.06
CA ASN A 323 19.81 4.18 -15.28
C ASN A 323 18.71 3.10 -15.44
N GLY A 324 17.49 3.40 -15.01
CA GLY A 324 16.38 2.45 -15.09
C GLY A 324 16.53 1.24 -14.17
N THR A 325 17.42 1.30 -13.18
CA THR A 325 17.64 0.22 -12.22
C THR A 325 16.34 -0.25 -11.60
N LEU A 326 16.15 -1.56 -11.60
CA LEU A 326 15.02 -2.24 -11.00
C LEU A 326 15.50 -3.44 -10.19
N ILE A 327 15.12 -3.50 -8.93
CA ILE A 327 15.30 -4.68 -8.08
C ILE A 327 13.99 -5.06 -7.41
N THR A 328 13.76 -6.33 -7.19
CA THR A 328 12.54 -6.84 -6.54
C THR A 328 12.87 -7.78 -5.40
N SER A 329 11.98 -7.86 -4.41
CA SER A 329 12.10 -8.79 -3.29
C SER A 329 10.72 -9.26 -2.84
N PRO A 330 10.52 -10.56 -2.54
CA PRO A 330 9.26 -11.05 -1.98
C PRO A 330 9.13 -10.76 -0.47
N ASP A 331 10.24 -10.53 0.23
CA ASP A 331 10.30 -10.49 1.70
C ASP A 331 11.12 -9.31 2.26
N GLY A 332 11.68 -8.47 1.39
CA GLY A 332 12.56 -7.35 1.75
C GLY A 332 13.98 -7.75 2.16
N THR A 333 14.30 -9.04 2.26
CA THR A 333 15.62 -9.53 2.69
C THR A 333 16.49 -10.00 1.54
N VAL A 334 15.90 -10.73 0.59
CA VAL A 334 16.56 -11.21 -0.61
C VAL A 334 16.12 -10.38 -1.80
N TRP A 335 17.05 -9.68 -2.43
CA TRP A 335 16.80 -8.82 -3.57
C TRP A 335 17.36 -9.41 -4.85
N THR A 336 16.56 -9.34 -5.90
CA THR A 336 16.91 -9.83 -7.24
C THR A 336 16.94 -8.65 -8.21
N ALA A 337 18.07 -8.48 -8.89
CA ALA A 337 18.17 -7.51 -9.97
C ALA A 337 17.31 -7.95 -11.16
N GLN A 338 16.56 -7.03 -11.71
CA GLN A 338 15.71 -7.21 -12.88
C GLN A 338 16.31 -6.44 -14.08
N PRO A 339 15.91 -6.76 -15.31
CA PRO A 339 16.25 -5.93 -16.46
C PRO A 339 15.85 -4.47 -16.24
N ALA A 340 16.72 -3.55 -16.65
CA ALA A 340 16.43 -2.11 -16.51
C ALA A 340 15.18 -1.72 -17.31
N ILE A 341 14.36 -0.85 -16.72
CA ILE A 341 13.14 -0.33 -17.36
C ILE A 341 13.39 1.05 -17.95
N GLY A 342 13.71 1.08 -19.24
CA GLY A 342 14.06 2.30 -19.95
C GLY A 342 15.49 2.79 -19.66
N PRO A 343 15.97 3.78 -20.43
CA PRO A 343 17.35 4.26 -20.33
C PRO A 343 17.53 5.38 -19.29
N GLY A 344 16.44 5.93 -18.75
CA GLY A 344 16.46 7.11 -17.88
C GLY A 344 16.47 6.78 -16.39
N ASN A 345 16.74 7.78 -15.57
CA ASN A 345 16.64 7.66 -14.13
C ASN A 345 15.18 7.59 -13.71
N LEU A 346 14.86 6.67 -12.82
CA LEU A 346 13.57 6.55 -12.16
C LEU A 346 13.67 7.17 -10.77
N SER A 347 12.71 8.03 -10.44
CA SER A 347 12.69 8.79 -9.18
C SER A 347 11.71 8.21 -8.17
N ALA A 348 10.62 7.61 -8.65
CA ALA A 348 9.56 7.13 -7.78
C ALA A 348 8.95 5.82 -8.31
N VAL A 349 8.48 5.00 -7.39
CA VAL A 349 7.61 3.84 -7.65
C VAL A 349 6.51 3.81 -6.60
N ASN A 350 5.31 3.43 -7.01
CA ASN A 350 4.15 3.28 -6.12
C ASN A 350 3.28 2.12 -6.58
N PHE A 351 2.54 1.54 -5.66
CA PHE A 351 1.55 0.51 -5.92
C PHE A 351 0.16 0.96 -5.47
N GLY A 352 -0.82 0.76 -6.34
CA GLY A 352 -2.24 0.95 -6.06
C GLY A 352 -3.05 -0.19 -6.67
N SER A 353 -3.74 0.04 -7.78
CA SER A 353 -4.35 -1.03 -8.58
C SER A 353 -3.32 -1.79 -9.44
N GLN A 354 -2.16 -1.20 -9.69
CA GLN A 354 -0.98 -1.74 -10.37
C GLN A 354 0.26 -0.97 -9.93
N TRP A 355 1.43 -1.45 -10.32
CA TRP A 355 2.68 -0.73 -10.14
C TRP A 355 2.78 0.42 -11.13
N VAL A 356 3.26 1.56 -10.65
CA VAL A 356 3.59 2.74 -11.46
C VAL A 356 4.99 3.19 -11.08
N ALA A 357 5.88 3.38 -12.05
CA ALA A 357 7.18 4.01 -11.88
C ALA A 357 7.27 5.26 -12.75
N ALA A 358 7.91 6.30 -12.22
CA ALA A 358 8.06 7.58 -12.91
C ALA A 358 9.46 8.15 -12.74
N GLY A 359 9.90 8.96 -13.71
CA GLY A 359 11.26 9.50 -13.67
C GLY A 359 11.58 10.58 -14.71
N ALA A 360 12.82 10.58 -15.13
CA ALA A 360 13.39 11.58 -16.03
C ALA A 360 12.68 11.66 -17.38
N GLY A 361 12.59 12.86 -17.95
CA GLY A 361 12.02 13.11 -19.27
C GLY A 361 10.53 12.76 -19.38
N GLY A 362 9.78 12.81 -18.28
CA GLY A 362 8.37 12.46 -18.25
C GLY A 362 8.11 10.94 -18.35
N SER A 363 9.13 10.11 -18.14
CA SER A 363 8.99 8.66 -18.25
C SER A 363 7.98 8.12 -17.23
N ILE A 364 7.01 7.34 -17.71
CA ILE A 364 6.07 6.59 -16.89
C ILE A 364 6.04 5.15 -17.38
N PHE A 365 6.11 4.22 -16.46
CA PHE A 365 5.99 2.79 -16.72
C PHE A 365 4.95 2.19 -15.78
N THR A 366 4.23 1.17 -16.25
CA THR A 366 3.27 0.42 -15.45
C THR A 366 3.57 -1.06 -15.51
N SER A 367 3.26 -1.76 -14.43
CA SER A 367 3.44 -3.20 -14.32
C SER A 367 2.35 -3.84 -13.46
N ARG A 368 2.04 -5.11 -13.73
CA ARG A 368 1.13 -5.91 -12.91
C ARG A 368 1.85 -6.87 -11.97
N ASP A 369 3.12 -7.15 -12.27
CA ASP A 369 3.91 -8.15 -11.54
C ASP A 369 5.16 -7.56 -10.86
N GLY A 370 5.46 -6.27 -11.10
CA GLY A 370 6.65 -5.60 -10.60
C GLY A 370 7.93 -5.95 -11.36
N THR A 371 7.86 -6.85 -12.35
CA THR A 371 9.02 -7.32 -13.14
C THR A 371 8.90 -6.99 -14.62
N THR A 372 7.70 -7.13 -15.18
CA THR A 372 7.41 -6.81 -16.59
C THR A 372 6.78 -5.43 -16.67
N TRP A 373 7.44 -4.47 -17.29
CA TRP A 373 7.04 -3.09 -17.34
C TRP A 373 6.72 -2.62 -18.75
N VAL A 374 5.67 -1.80 -18.88
CA VAL A 374 5.23 -1.22 -20.13
C VAL A 374 5.30 0.29 -20.02
N SER A 375 5.99 0.93 -20.99
CA SER A 375 6.05 2.39 -21.10
C SER A 375 4.65 2.95 -21.41
N GLN A 376 4.30 4.02 -20.70
CA GLN A 376 3.05 4.73 -20.90
C GLN A 376 3.34 6.12 -21.49
N PRO A 377 2.51 6.60 -22.44
CA PRO A 377 2.62 7.97 -22.89
C PRO A 377 2.30 8.91 -21.72
N SER A 378 3.21 9.83 -21.43
CA SER A 378 2.97 10.93 -20.52
C SER A 378 2.74 12.21 -21.33
N ALA A 379 1.94 13.12 -20.82
CA ALA A 379 1.69 14.40 -21.48
C ALA A 379 2.80 15.43 -21.21
N THR A 380 4.01 15.02 -20.84
CA THR A 380 5.11 15.92 -20.45
C THR A 380 6.48 15.34 -20.77
N ILE A 381 7.47 16.23 -20.91
CA ILE A 381 8.91 15.90 -20.95
C ILE A 381 9.63 16.30 -19.66
N SER A 382 8.91 16.86 -18.68
CA SER A 382 9.48 17.27 -17.39
C SER A 382 9.84 16.05 -16.54
N ASN A 383 10.89 16.15 -15.74
CA ASN A 383 11.24 15.11 -14.79
C ASN A 383 10.12 14.94 -13.76
N LEU A 384 9.74 13.71 -13.50
CA LEU A 384 8.72 13.31 -12.52
C LEU A 384 9.40 12.84 -11.25
N SER A 385 8.92 13.30 -10.08
CA SER A 385 9.60 13.14 -8.80
C SER A 385 8.88 12.24 -7.82
N ALA A 386 7.53 12.29 -7.79
CA ALA A 386 6.74 11.54 -6.80
C ALA A 386 5.40 11.07 -7.36
N ILE A 387 4.88 9.99 -6.79
CA ILE A 387 3.62 9.35 -7.17
C ILE A 387 2.79 9.14 -5.91
N ALA A 388 1.52 9.56 -5.94
CA ALA A 388 0.51 9.20 -4.95
C ALA A 388 -0.61 8.41 -5.59
N HIS A 389 -1.13 7.43 -4.86
CA HIS A 389 -2.32 6.69 -5.22
C HIS A 389 -3.50 7.11 -4.32
N ALA A 390 -4.62 7.43 -4.93
CA ALA A 390 -5.93 7.62 -4.30
C ALA A 390 -6.87 6.48 -4.73
N PRO A 391 -8.02 6.28 -4.08
CA PRO A 391 -8.87 5.10 -4.32
C PRO A 391 -9.16 4.76 -5.79
N TYR A 392 -9.17 5.76 -6.68
CA TYR A 392 -9.50 5.58 -8.10
C TYR A 392 -8.57 6.36 -9.03
N SER A 393 -7.44 6.85 -8.55
CA SER A 393 -6.55 7.67 -9.35
C SER A 393 -5.11 7.63 -8.87
N TYR A 394 -4.19 7.93 -9.78
CA TYR A 394 -2.80 8.24 -9.47
C TYR A 394 -2.55 9.73 -9.75
N SER A 395 -1.85 10.39 -8.85
CA SER A 395 -1.28 11.72 -9.10
C SER A 395 0.24 11.62 -9.14
N VAL A 396 0.84 12.19 -10.17
CA VAL A 396 2.30 12.29 -10.34
C VAL A 396 2.69 13.75 -10.42
N VAL A 397 3.72 14.12 -9.67
CA VAL A 397 4.22 15.49 -9.65
C VAL A 397 5.71 15.54 -10.01
N GLY A 398 6.18 16.70 -10.47
CA GLY A 398 7.57 16.83 -10.91
C GLY A 398 8.05 18.25 -11.10
N ALA A 399 9.08 18.39 -11.95
CA ALA A 399 9.76 19.63 -12.22
C ALA A 399 8.81 20.70 -12.81
N VAL A 400 9.09 21.96 -12.50
CA VAL A 400 8.38 23.15 -13.02
C VAL A 400 6.87 23.06 -12.79
N GLY A 401 6.47 22.64 -11.59
CA GLY A 401 5.05 22.55 -11.21
C GLY A 401 4.25 21.50 -11.98
N THR A 402 4.94 20.57 -12.66
CA THR A 402 4.28 19.50 -13.42
C THR A 402 3.39 18.67 -12.49
N ASN A 403 2.15 18.44 -12.91
CA ASN A 403 1.24 17.49 -12.28
C ASN A 403 0.50 16.69 -13.36
N LEU A 404 0.38 15.41 -13.15
CA LEU A 404 -0.33 14.48 -14.00
C LEU A 404 -1.34 13.71 -13.17
N LEU A 405 -2.48 13.40 -13.78
CA LEU A 405 -3.53 12.59 -13.17
C LEU A 405 -3.89 11.43 -14.10
N ALA A 406 -4.08 10.27 -13.52
CA ALA A 406 -4.67 9.10 -14.19
C ALA A 406 -5.83 8.58 -13.33
N LYS A 407 -6.97 8.30 -13.98
CA LYS A 407 -8.21 7.80 -13.34
C LYS A 407 -8.58 6.43 -13.83
#